data_bfa0a0d5318ef99a43fe70c522adf6de
#
_entry.id   bfa0a0d5318ef99a43fe70c522adf6de
#
_cell.length_a   1.000
_cell.length_b   1.000
_cell.length_c   1.000
_cell.angle_alpha   90.00
_cell.angle_beta   90.00
_cell.angle_gamma   90.00
#
_symmetry.space_group_name_H-M   'P 1'
#
loop_
_entity.id
_entity.type
_entity.pdbx_description
1 polymer ?
#
loop_
_entity_poly.entity_id
_entity_poly.type
_entity_poly.pdbx_seq_one_letter_code
_entity_poly.pdbx_strand_id
1 'polypeptide(L)'
;MVKDKYQWVKGKLTAHPELRDSNERLYYHYLIEINYDFSKSAKDLLKDMENRVIPYMDSFGRASRKVQEEHPHLRGKLWQKKKFKKAEEVKQEIRDLS
;
A
#
# COMPACT_ATOMS: atom_id res chain seq x y z
N MET A 1 -3.25 17.92 -7.24
CA MET A 1 -3.90 17.46 -6.00
C MET A 1 -4.77 16.24 -6.28
N VAL A 2 -4.60 15.21 -5.49
CA VAL A 2 -5.34 13.95 -5.69
C VAL A 2 -6.76 14.14 -5.16
N LYS A 3 -7.74 14.17 -6.04
CA LYS A 3 -9.16 14.33 -5.66
C LYS A 3 -9.75 13.03 -5.12
N ASP A 4 -9.27 11.89 -5.59
CA ASP A 4 -9.72 10.57 -5.19
C ASP A 4 -8.51 9.66 -5.01
N LYS A 5 -8.19 9.36 -3.76
CA LYS A 5 -7.05 8.53 -3.41
C LYS A 5 -7.16 7.12 -4.02
N TYR A 6 -8.35 6.54 -4.00
CA TYR A 6 -8.58 5.21 -4.57
C TYR A 6 -8.23 5.17 -6.06
N GLN A 7 -8.72 6.15 -6.83
CA GLN A 7 -8.46 6.20 -8.27
C GLN A 7 -6.99 6.47 -8.56
N TRP A 8 -6.35 7.34 -7.78
CA TRP A 8 -4.92 7.61 -7.91
C TRP A 8 -4.10 6.35 -7.68
N VAL A 9 -4.39 5.61 -6.59
CA VAL A 9 -3.70 4.36 -6.24
C VAL A 9 -3.92 3.31 -7.33
N LYS A 10 -5.18 3.15 -7.77
CA LYS A 10 -5.51 2.21 -8.84
C LYS A 10 -4.71 2.49 -10.11
N GLY A 11 -4.62 3.76 -10.51
CA GLY A 11 -3.82 4.18 -11.66
C GLY A 11 -2.33 3.85 -11.50
N LYS A 12 -1.78 4.11 -10.32
CA LYS A 12 -0.37 3.82 -10.03
C LYS A 12 -0.09 2.32 -10.01
N LEU A 13 -0.95 1.52 -9.40
CA LEU A 13 -0.79 0.06 -9.38
C LEU A 13 -0.91 -0.55 -10.77
N THR A 14 -1.70 0.06 -11.64
CA THR A 14 -1.83 -0.38 -13.04
C THR A 14 -0.56 -0.07 -13.82
N ALA A 15 -0.04 1.16 -13.69
CA ALA A 15 1.13 1.62 -14.44
C ALA A 15 2.45 1.06 -13.90
N HIS A 16 2.52 0.81 -12.59
CA HIS A 16 3.75 0.39 -11.90
C HIS A 16 3.49 -0.85 -11.04
N PRO A 17 3.60 -2.07 -11.64
CA PRO A 17 3.34 -3.31 -10.90
C PRO A 17 4.17 -3.49 -9.63
N GLU A 18 5.37 -2.92 -9.56
CA GLU A 18 6.24 -3.00 -8.38
C GLU A 18 5.65 -2.31 -7.16
N LEU A 19 4.71 -1.37 -7.36
CA LEU A 19 4.06 -0.67 -6.25
C LEU A 19 3.00 -1.53 -5.55
N ARG A 20 2.58 -2.61 -6.18
CA ARG A 20 1.56 -3.53 -5.60
C ARG A 20 2.06 -4.22 -4.35
N ASP A 21 3.36 -4.39 -4.21
CA ASP A 21 3.99 -5.09 -3.10
C ASP A 21 4.66 -4.17 -2.08
N SER A 22 4.62 -2.84 -2.29
CA SER A 22 5.30 -1.90 -1.41
C SER A 22 4.50 -0.61 -1.21
N ASN A 23 3.92 -0.47 -0.03
CA ASN A 23 3.23 0.76 0.37
C ASN A 23 4.21 1.94 0.47
N GLU A 24 5.45 1.66 0.88
CA GLU A 24 6.50 2.67 1.01
C GLU A 24 6.84 3.28 -0.35
N ARG A 25 6.98 2.47 -1.37
CA ARG A 25 7.24 2.94 -2.74
C ARG A 25 6.06 3.72 -3.30
N LEU A 26 4.84 3.25 -3.03
CA LEU A 26 3.63 3.95 -3.44
C LEU A 26 3.57 5.34 -2.81
N TYR A 27 3.85 5.44 -1.51
CA TYR A 27 3.89 6.70 -0.79
C TYR A 27 5.00 7.62 -1.32
N TYR A 28 6.16 7.05 -1.65
CA TYR A 28 7.26 7.80 -2.25
C TYR A 28 6.84 8.43 -3.59
N HIS A 29 6.13 7.70 -4.44
CA HIS A 29 5.59 8.23 -5.69
C HIS A 29 4.64 9.41 -5.44
N TYR A 30 3.82 9.31 -4.41
CA TYR A 30 2.93 10.42 -4.03
C TYR A 30 3.73 11.66 -3.62
N LEU A 31 4.75 11.48 -2.80
CA LEU A 31 5.58 12.59 -2.33
C LEU A 31 6.32 13.26 -3.49
N ILE A 32 6.80 12.50 -4.47
CA ILE A 32 7.39 13.05 -5.69
C ILE A 32 6.37 13.92 -6.44
N GLU A 33 5.17 13.41 -6.58
CA GLU A 33 4.11 14.06 -7.35
C GLU A 33 3.69 15.40 -6.76
N ILE A 34 3.69 15.52 -5.43
CA ILE A 34 3.40 16.79 -4.75
C ILE A 34 4.63 17.66 -4.55
N ASN A 35 5.76 17.28 -5.12
CA ASN A 35 7.04 18.01 -5.00
C ASN A 35 7.49 18.17 -3.55
N TYR A 36 7.37 17.11 -2.75
CA TYR A 36 7.81 17.14 -1.36
C TYR A 36 9.33 17.37 -1.26
N ASP A 37 9.75 18.16 -0.28
CA ASP A 37 11.16 18.47 -0.05
C ASP A 37 11.87 17.32 0.65
N PHE A 38 12.59 16.50 -0.12
CA PHE A 38 13.33 15.34 0.41
C PHE A 38 14.61 15.72 1.16
N SER A 39 14.97 17.01 1.19
CA SER A 39 16.10 17.47 2.00
C SER A 39 15.76 17.53 3.48
N LYS A 40 14.48 17.46 3.83
CA LYS A 40 14.02 17.45 5.21
C LYS A 40 14.43 16.16 5.92
N SER A 41 14.62 16.25 7.24
CA SER A 41 14.94 15.09 8.07
C SER A 41 13.73 14.16 8.22
N ALA A 42 13.97 12.92 8.65
CA ALA A 42 12.89 11.97 8.96
C ALA A 42 11.96 12.53 10.06
N LYS A 43 12.54 13.27 11.03
CA LYS A 43 11.77 13.92 12.08
C LYS A 43 10.80 14.96 11.51
N ASP A 44 11.22 15.74 10.53
CA ASP A 44 10.37 16.72 9.88
C ASP A 44 9.28 16.04 9.05
N LEU A 45 9.59 14.93 8.40
CA LEU A 45 8.61 14.13 7.67
C LEU A 45 7.51 13.63 8.60
N LEU A 46 7.88 13.11 9.76
CA LEU A 46 6.92 12.63 10.75
C LEU A 46 6.06 13.75 11.31
N LYS A 47 6.65 14.93 11.54
CA LYS A 47 5.90 16.12 11.95
C LYS A 47 4.91 16.57 10.88
N ASP A 48 5.30 16.53 9.62
CA ASP A 48 4.43 16.91 8.51
C ASP A 48 3.22 15.95 8.43
N MET A 49 3.42 14.67 8.69
CA MET A 49 2.31 13.70 8.79
C MET A 49 1.41 14.01 9.99
N GLU A 50 1.99 14.26 11.16
CA GLU A 50 1.26 14.58 12.39
C GLU A 50 0.42 15.84 12.21
N ASN A 51 0.96 16.86 11.57
CA ASN A 51 0.28 18.13 11.32
C ASN A 51 -0.61 18.10 10.08
N ARG A 52 -0.72 16.95 9.42
CA ARG A 52 -1.53 16.72 8.23
C ARG A 52 -1.15 17.61 7.05
N VAL A 53 0.10 18.03 6.99
CA VAL A 53 0.69 18.67 5.81
C VAL A 53 0.75 17.65 4.67
N ILE A 54 1.06 16.39 5.02
CA ILE A 54 0.99 15.24 4.12
C ILE A 54 0.15 14.16 4.79
N PRO A 55 -0.55 13.30 4.01
CA PRO A 55 -1.34 12.22 4.57
C PRO A 55 -0.47 11.13 5.20
N TYR A 56 -1.06 10.33 6.09
CA TYR A 56 -0.37 9.17 6.64
C TYR A 56 -0.17 8.11 5.57
N MET A 57 0.99 7.43 5.65
CA MET A 57 1.30 6.32 4.75
C MET A 57 0.25 5.20 4.83
N ASP A 58 -0.31 4.96 6.02
CA ASP A 58 -1.34 3.94 6.25
C ASP A 58 -2.56 4.12 5.34
N SER A 59 -2.93 5.36 5.04
CA SER A 59 -4.09 5.62 4.19
C SER A 59 -3.87 5.13 2.76
N PHE A 60 -2.62 5.19 2.27
CA PHE A 60 -2.27 4.63 0.96
C PHE A 60 -2.24 3.10 1.00
N GLY A 61 -1.76 2.53 2.09
CA GLY A 61 -1.79 1.08 2.30
C GLY A 61 -3.22 0.52 2.29
N ARG A 62 -4.14 1.21 2.95
CA ARG A 62 -5.56 0.84 2.97
C ARG A 62 -6.18 0.95 1.58
N ALA A 63 -5.89 2.03 0.86
CA ALA A 63 -6.39 2.22 -0.50
C ALA A 63 -5.84 1.15 -1.44
N SER A 64 -4.54 0.83 -1.33
CA SER A 64 -3.91 -0.23 -2.12
C SER A 64 -4.56 -1.59 -1.87
N ARG A 65 -4.82 -1.92 -0.59
CA ARG A 65 -5.50 -3.16 -0.22
C ARG A 65 -6.90 -3.24 -0.84
N LYS A 66 -7.66 -2.15 -0.76
CA LYS A 66 -9.01 -2.10 -1.32
C LYS A 66 -8.99 -2.26 -2.84
N VAL A 67 -8.07 -1.59 -3.53
CA VAL A 67 -7.90 -1.72 -4.98
C VAL A 67 -7.59 -3.17 -5.34
N GLN A 68 -6.66 -3.81 -4.63
CA GLN A 68 -6.25 -5.18 -4.90
C GLN A 68 -7.35 -6.19 -4.57
N GLU A 69 -8.18 -5.92 -3.57
CA GLU A 69 -9.35 -6.74 -3.26
C GLU A 69 -10.39 -6.72 -4.38
N GLU A 70 -10.68 -5.53 -4.90
CA GLU A 70 -11.69 -5.33 -5.93
C GLU A 70 -11.20 -5.67 -7.34
N HIS A 71 -9.88 -5.64 -7.57
CA HIS A 71 -9.26 -5.86 -8.87
C HIS A 71 -8.19 -6.95 -8.80
N PRO A 72 -8.57 -8.23 -8.96
CA PRO A 72 -7.62 -9.34 -8.86
C PRO A 72 -6.40 -9.23 -9.77
N HIS A 73 -6.54 -8.61 -10.94
CA HIS A 73 -5.43 -8.42 -11.88
C HIS A 73 -4.40 -7.41 -11.40
N LEU A 74 -4.72 -6.61 -10.37
CA LEU A 74 -3.80 -5.65 -9.78
C LEU A 74 -3.16 -6.15 -8.48
N ARG A 75 -3.39 -7.40 -8.10
CA ARG A 75 -2.80 -8.00 -6.90
C ARG A 75 -1.33 -8.26 -7.09
N GLY A 76 -0.54 -7.87 -6.07
CA GLY A 76 0.89 -8.12 -6.07
C GLY A 76 1.24 -9.55 -5.68
N LYS A 77 2.53 -9.88 -5.80
CA LYS A 77 3.04 -11.21 -5.45
C LYS A 77 2.91 -11.50 -3.96
N LEU A 78 3.11 -10.51 -3.10
CA LEU A 78 2.98 -10.66 -1.65
C LEU A 78 1.54 -10.94 -1.24
N TRP A 79 0.58 -10.34 -1.91
CA TRP A 79 -0.84 -10.61 -1.68
C TRP A 79 -1.16 -12.09 -1.89
N GLN A 80 -0.71 -12.63 -3.02
CA GLN A 80 -0.93 -14.03 -3.37
C GLN A 80 -0.26 -14.97 -2.38
N LYS A 81 0.99 -14.68 -1.97
CA LYS A 81 1.72 -15.46 -0.98
C LYS A 81 1.03 -15.48 0.38
N LYS A 82 0.57 -14.33 0.86
CA LYS A 82 -0.14 -14.25 2.16
C LYS A 82 -1.43 -15.06 2.16
N LYS A 83 -2.16 -15.03 1.07
CA LYS A 83 -3.42 -15.78 0.94
C LYS A 83 -3.16 -17.28 0.95
N PHE A 84 -2.12 -17.76 0.26
CA PHE A 84 -1.71 -19.17 0.24
C PHE A 84 -1.25 -19.64 1.61
N LYS A 85 -0.41 -18.86 2.27
CA LYS A 85 0.11 -19.19 3.59
C LYS A 85 -0.99 -19.31 4.64
N LYS A 86 -1.97 -18.41 4.61
CA LYS A 86 -3.11 -18.45 5.51
C LYS A 86 -3.98 -19.68 5.30
N ALA A 87 -4.19 -20.07 4.05
CA ALA A 87 -4.97 -21.26 3.72
C ALA A 87 -4.27 -22.53 4.17
N GLU A 88 -2.95 -22.63 4.04
CA GLU A 88 -2.16 -23.76 4.50
C GLU A 88 -2.13 -23.85 6.03
N GLU A 89 -1.98 -22.74 6.72
CA GLU A 89 -2.00 -22.69 8.19
C GLU A 89 -3.35 -23.17 8.74
N VAL A 90 -4.45 -22.73 8.15
CA VAL A 90 -5.80 -23.17 8.56
C VAL A 90 -5.98 -24.68 8.30
N LYS A 91 -5.52 -25.21 7.17
CA LYS A 91 -5.58 -26.63 6.86
C LYS A 91 -4.76 -27.47 7.84
N GLN A 92 -3.59 -26.97 8.26
CA GLN A 92 -2.72 -27.64 9.23
C GLN A 92 -3.36 -27.67 10.61
N GLU A 93 -3.95 -26.58 11.06
CA GLU A 93 -4.68 -26.51 12.33
C GLU A 93 -5.84 -27.48 12.38
N ILE A 94 -6.57 -27.64 11.30
CA ILE A 94 -7.68 -28.60 11.21
C ILE A 94 -7.15 -30.03 11.27
N ARG A 95 -6.01 -30.34 10.68
CA ARG A 95 -5.36 -31.66 10.76
C ARG A 95 -4.89 -31.96 12.17
N ASP A 96 -4.32 -30.97 12.86
CA ASP A 96 -3.82 -31.17 14.23
C ASP A 96 -4.96 -31.35 15.24
N LEU A 97 -6.16 -30.87 14.93
CA LEU A 97 -7.34 -31.04 15.75
C LEU A 97 -8.10 -32.34 15.49
N SER A 98 -7.77 -33.03 14.43
CA SER A 98 -8.36 -34.32 14.09
C SER A 98 -7.49 -35.48 14.55
#